data_44e312e1f422586cdec7a891f7000f1d
#
_entry.id   44e312e1f422586cdec7a891f7000f1d
#
_cell.length_a   1.000
_cell.length_b   1.000
_cell.length_c   1.000
_cell.angle_alpha   90.00
_cell.angle_beta   90.00
_cell.angle_gamma   90.00
#
_symmetry.space_group_name_H-M   'P 1'
#
loop_
_entity.id
_entity.type
_entity.pdbx_description
1 polymer ?
#
loop_
_entity_poly.entity_id
_entity_poly.type
_entity_poly.pdbx_seq_one_letter_code
_entity_poly.pdbx_strand_id
1 'polypeptide(L)'
;MKGIKTHDPLRTNAQKLRRKMTPQERRLWYDFLKNLPQTVYRQKIIGNFIVDFYISSCKLVIELDGAQHTEPQAVEYDAQRTACLQGIGCRVLRCANNAVDTNFAGVCEDILHNIG
;
A
#
# COMPACT_ATOMS: atom_id res chain seq x y z
N MET A 1 26.57 11.00 14.36
CA MET A 1 26.16 10.73 14.40
C MET A 1 25.71 10.22 14.27
N LYS A 2 25.37 10.10 14.06
CA LYS A 2 24.86 9.66 13.80
C LYS A 2 24.11 8.91 13.90
N GLY A 3 24.42 8.24 14.18
CA GLY A 3 23.66 7.07 14.46
C GLY A 3 22.24 7.24 14.72
N ILE A 4 21.97 8.32 15.16
CA ILE A 4 20.66 8.65 15.45
C ILE A 4 19.74 8.42 14.37
N LYS A 5 20.18 8.55 13.20
CA LYS A 5 19.37 8.36 12.10
C LYS A 5 18.83 7.01 11.99
N THR A 6 19.41 6.07 12.63
CA THR A 6 18.93 4.74 12.53
C THR A 6 17.63 4.52 13.25
N HIS A 7 17.22 5.48 14.06
CA HIS A 7 16.03 5.28 14.86
C HIS A 7 14.86 6.08 14.32
N ASP A 8 14.35 5.66 13.18
CA ASP A 8 13.16 6.24 12.58
C ASP A 8 11.98 5.35 12.91
N PRO A 9 11.02 5.81 13.72
CA PRO A 9 9.89 4.99 14.13
C PRO A 9 9.05 4.48 12.97
N LEU A 10 8.87 5.29 11.93
CA LEU A 10 8.11 4.86 10.77
C LEU A 10 8.83 3.75 10.03
N ARG A 11 10.13 3.87 9.92
CA ARG A 11 10.92 2.85 9.27
C ARG A 11 10.87 1.53 10.02
N THR A 12 10.95 1.59 11.34
CA THR A 12 10.84 0.42 12.18
C THR A 12 9.49 -0.24 12.03
N ASN A 13 8.41 0.56 12.00
CA ASN A 13 7.06 0.05 11.83
C ASN A 13 6.89 -0.60 10.47
N ALA A 14 7.45 -0.02 9.42
CA ALA A 14 7.37 -0.60 8.09
C ALA A 14 8.06 -1.95 8.05
N GLN A 15 9.21 -2.09 8.70
CA GLN A 15 9.90 -3.36 8.75
C GLN A 15 9.10 -4.42 9.49
N LYS A 16 8.45 -4.04 10.59
CA LYS A 16 7.59 -4.94 11.32
C LYS A 16 6.41 -5.38 10.49
N LEU A 17 5.79 -4.45 9.78
CA LEU A 17 4.63 -4.75 8.94
C LEU A 17 4.99 -5.69 7.80
N ARG A 18 6.17 -5.53 7.22
CA ARG A 18 6.62 -6.44 6.17
C ARG A 18 6.70 -7.87 6.66
N ARG A 19 7.10 -8.08 7.92
CA ARG A 19 7.18 -9.40 8.49
C ARG A 19 5.80 -9.95 8.87
N LYS A 20 4.79 -9.07 8.95
CA LYS A 20 3.44 -9.44 9.37
C LYS A 20 2.41 -9.17 8.30
N MET A 21 2.77 -9.43 7.06
CA MET A 21 1.81 -9.25 5.97
C MET A 21 0.60 -10.14 6.18
N THR A 22 -0.57 -9.61 5.87
CA THR A 22 -1.80 -10.38 5.94
C THR A 22 -1.80 -11.44 4.84
N PRO A 23 -2.66 -12.46 4.92
CA PRO A 23 -2.77 -13.44 3.84
C PRO A 23 -3.10 -12.80 2.50
N GLN A 24 -3.96 -11.77 2.48
CA GLN A 24 -4.33 -11.09 1.25
C GLN A 24 -3.15 -10.32 0.67
N GLU A 25 -2.39 -9.64 1.53
CA GLU A 25 -1.19 -8.94 1.08
C GLU A 25 -0.18 -9.92 0.51
N ARG A 26 0.00 -11.07 1.18
CA ARG A 26 0.93 -12.09 0.70
C ARG A 26 0.51 -12.64 -0.64
N ARG A 27 -0.78 -12.92 -0.81
CA ARG A 27 -1.27 -13.44 -2.06
C ARG A 27 -1.03 -12.46 -3.20
N LEU A 28 -1.37 -11.18 -2.97
CA LEU A 28 -1.19 -10.17 -3.99
C LEU A 28 0.27 -9.99 -4.35
N TRP A 29 1.14 -10.04 -3.36
CA TRP A 29 2.57 -9.90 -3.58
C TRP A 29 3.15 -11.10 -4.34
N TYR A 30 3.00 -12.30 -3.79
CA TYR A 30 3.66 -13.47 -4.34
C TYR A 30 3.06 -13.94 -5.66
N ASP A 31 1.75 -13.82 -5.80
CA ASP A 31 1.08 -14.34 -6.99
C ASP A 31 0.97 -13.33 -8.12
N PHE A 32 1.27 -12.06 -7.86
CA PHE A 32 1.11 -11.04 -8.89
C PHE A 32 2.18 -9.96 -8.87
N LEU A 33 2.24 -9.16 -7.81
CA LEU A 33 3.03 -7.93 -7.85
C LEU A 33 4.53 -8.16 -8.04
N LYS A 34 5.07 -9.17 -7.39
CA LYS A 34 6.52 -9.40 -7.50
C LYS A 34 6.94 -9.83 -8.89
N ASN A 35 5.99 -10.29 -9.71
CA ASN A 35 6.28 -10.75 -11.06
C ASN A 35 6.08 -9.67 -12.11
N LEU A 36 5.69 -8.47 -11.72
CA LEU A 36 5.54 -7.36 -12.64
C LEU A 36 6.92 -6.88 -13.12
N PRO A 37 7.01 -6.36 -14.35
CA PRO A 37 8.26 -5.78 -14.82
C PRO A 37 8.64 -4.51 -14.06
N GLN A 38 7.65 -3.80 -13.51
CA GLN A 38 7.92 -2.61 -12.70
C GLN A 38 8.42 -3.01 -11.33
N THR A 39 9.25 -2.17 -10.72
CA THR A 39 9.67 -2.38 -9.33
C THR A 39 8.53 -2.02 -8.39
N VAL A 40 8.17 -2.98 -7.55
CA VAL A 40 7.12 -2.78 -6.56
C VAL A 40 7.73 -2.87 -5.17
N TYR A 41 7.46 -1.86 -4.35
CA TYR A 41 7.94 -1.82 -2.97
C TYR A 41 6.81 -2.22 -2.03
N ARG A 42 7.15 -3.00 -1.01
CA ARG A 42 6.20 -3.40 0.01
C ARG A 42 6.38 -2.51 1.23
N GLN A 43 5.28 -2.15 1.88
CA GLN A 43 5.30 -1.38 3.13
C GLN A 43 6.25 -0.19 3.01
N LYS A 44 6.00 0.62 2.00
CA LYS A 44 6.87 1.74 1.68
C LYS A 44 6.46 2.97 2.48
N ILE A 45 7.44 3.70 3.00
CA ILE A 45 7.18 4.97 3.67
C ILE A 45 7.15 6.06 2.61
N ILE A 46 6.04 6.78 2.51
CA ILE A 46 5.87 7.91 1.61
C ILE A 46 5.36 9.07 2.45
N GLY A 47 6.14 10.15 2.53
CA GLY A 47 5.82 11.22 3.44
C GLY A 47 5.83 10.70 4.87
N ASN A 48 4.71 10.85 5.56
CA ASN A 48 4.55 10.37 6.93
C ASN A 48 3.71 9.11 7.02
N PHE A 49 3.50 8.44 5.89
CA PHE A 49 2.59 7.29 5.85
C PHE A 49 3.31 6.04 5.38
N ILE A 50 2.83 4.89 5.86
CA ILE A 50 3.29 3.60 5.39
C ILE A 50 2.20 3.07 4.48
N VAL A 51 2.56 2.79 3.21
CA VAL A 51 1.60 2.27 2.23
C VAL A 51 1.87 0.80 2.00
N ASP A 52 0.82 0.05 1.66
CA ASP A 52 0.96 -1.40 1.50
C ASP A 52 1.90 -1.75 0.34
N PHE A 53 1.68 -1.16 -0.82
CA PHE A 53 2.52 -1.37 -1.99
C PHE A 53 2.68 -0.07 -2.76
N TYR A 54 3.83 0.09 -3.40
CA TYR A 54 4.12 1.29 -4.18
C TYR A 54 4.87 0.92 -5.44
N ILE A 55 4.39 1.42 -6.58
CA ILE A 55 5.06 1.25 -7.87
C ILE A 55 5.60 2.62 -8.27
N SER A 56 6.92 2.80 -8.15
CA SER A 56 7.52 4.11 -8.29
C SER A 56 7.49 4.66 -9.72
N SER A 57 7.54 3.80 -10.72
CA SER A 57 7.57 4.26 -12.11
C SER A 57 6.31 5.00 -12.52
N CYS A 58 5.18 4.70 -11.91
CA CYS A 58 3.92 5.38 -12.19
C CYS A 58 3.35 6.06 -10.96
N LYS A 59 4.09 6.08 -9.86
CA LYS A 59 3.69 6.70 -8.59
C LYS A 59 2.34 6.18 -8.10
N LEU A 60 2.15 4.88 -8.22
CA LEU A 60 0.90 4.24 -7.83
C LEU A 60 1.04 3.60 -6.45
N VAL A 61 0.20 4.04 -5.51
CA VAL A 61 0.05 3.43 -4.20
C VAL A 61 -1.10 2.45 -4.28
N ILE A 62 -0.89 1.22 -3.81
CA ILE A 62 -1.94 0.21 -3.75
C ILE A 62 -2.18 -0.11 -2.28
N GLU A 63 -3.43 0.01 -1.86
CA GLU A 63 -3.84 -0.22 -0.49
C GLU A 63 -4.91 -1.31 -0.44
N LEU A 64 -4.74 -2.24 0.47
CA LEU A 64 -5.77 -3.24 0.71
C LEU A 64 -6.58 -2.80 1.92
N ASP A 65 -7.87 -2.55 1.71
CA ASP A 65 -8.73 -2.07 2.77
C ASP A 65 -9.39 -3.23 3.48
N GLY A 66 -9.18 -3.27 4.78
CA GLY A 66 -9.94 -4.15 5.63
C GLY A 66 -11.39 -3.68 5.70
N ALA A 67 -12.26 -4.53 6.16
CA ALA A 67 -13.66 -4.37 5.97
C ALA A 67 -14.29 -3.25 6.76
N GLN A 68 -13.63 -2.60 7.68
CA GLN A 68 -14.40 -1.92 8.68
C GLN A 68 -13.96 -0.53 9.04
N HIS A 69 -13.96 0.37 8.11
CA HIS A 69 -13.73 1.77 8.44
C HIS A 69 -15.05 2.50 8.47
N THR A 70 -15.92 2.11 9.42
CA THR A 70 -17.22 2.75 9.54
C THR A 70 -17.21 3.87 10.56
N GLU A 71 -16.17 3.95 11.39
CA GLU A 71 -16.10 5.02 12.37
C GLU A 71 -15.75 6.34 11.70
N PRO A 72 -16.46 7.43 12.05
CA PRO A 72 -16.20 8.72 11.39
C PRO A 72 -14.74 9.17 11.46
N GLN A 73 -14.08 8.93 12.58
CA GLN A 73 -12.69 9.34 12.74
C GLN A 73 -11.77 8.58 11.79
N ALA A 74 -12.02 7.29 11.59
CA ALA A 74 -11.22 6.48 10.69
C ALA A 74 -11.44 6.90 9.24
N VAL A 75 -12.68 7.20 8.88
CA VAL A 75 -13.00 7.66 7.53
C VAL A 75 -12.32 8.98 7.25
N GLU A 76 -12.35 9.91 8.20
CA GLU A 76 -11.70 11.20 8.02
C GLU A 76 -10.20 11.07 7.91
N TYR A 77 -9.59 10.22 8.74
CA TYR A 77 -8.16 10.00 8.68
C TYR A 77 -7.74 9.42 7.33
N ASP A 78 -8.50 8.46 6.81
CA ASP A 78 -8.22 7.85 5.51
C ASP A 78 -8.33 8.88 4.39
N ALA A 79 -9.32 9.77 4.46
CA ALA A 79 -9.48 10.81 3.45
C ALA A 79 -8.30 11.79 3.48
N GLN A 80 -7.86 12.19 4.66
CA GLN A 80 -6.73 13.09 4.81
C GLN A 80 -5.44 12.43 4.32
N ARG A 81 -5.25 11.16 4.63
CA ARG A 81 -4.10 10.39 4.22
C ARG A 81 -4.03 10.32 2.69
N THR A 82 -5.17 10.00 2.06
CA THR A 82 -5.24 9.94 0.61
C THR A 82 -4.94 11.29 -0.02
N ALA A 83 -5.52 12.37 0.53
CA ALA A 83 -5.27 13.70 0.01
C ALA A 83 -3.78 14.08 0.11
N CYS A 84 -3.13 13.72 1.22
CA CYS A 84 -1.71 14.00 1.38
C CYS A 84 -0.86 13.23 0.36
N LEU A 85 -1.18 11.97 0.14
CA LEU A 85 -0.45 11.17 -0.84
C LEU A 85 -0.63 11.73 -2.24
N GLN A 86 -1.85 12.15 -2.58
CA GLN A 86 -2.11 12.76 -3.87
C GLN A 86 -1.38 14.09 -4.01
N GLY A 87 -1.27 14.85 -2.93
CA GLY A 87 -0.53 16.10 -2.93
C GLY A 87 0.96 15.91 -3.19
N ILE A 88 1.52 14.75 -2.84
CA ILE A 88 2.91 14.41 -3.11
C ILE A 88 3.07 13.94 -4.58
N GLY A 89 1.98 13.68 -5.26
CA GLY A 89 2.00 13.24 -6.65
C GLY A 89 1.69 11.78 -6.84
N CYS A 90 1.24 11.08 -5.79
CA CYS A 90 0.90 9.68 -5.90
C CYS A 90 -0.54 9.50 -6.33
N ARG A 91 -0.78 8.43 -7.10
CA ARG A 91 -2.14 7.97 -7.35
C ARG A 91 -2.41 6.85 -6.35
N VAL A 92 -3.61 6.77 -5.84
CA VAL A 92 -3.97 5.79 -4.81
C VAL A 92 -5.06 4.89 -5.34
N LEU A 93 -4.78 3.59 -5.37
CA LEU A 93 -5.74 2.56 -5.75
C LEU A 93 -6.07 1.75 -4.51
N ARG A 94 -7.34 1.72 -4.14
CA ARG A 94 -7.78 0.95 -3.00
C ARG A 94 -8.51 -0.29 -3.46
N CYS A 95 -8.11 -1.44 -2.91
CA CYS A 95 -8.72 -2.71 -3.22
C CYS A 95 -9.27 -3.31 -1.95
N ALA A 96 -10.48 -3.84 -2.00
CA ALA A 96 -11.06 -4.48 -0.83
C ALA A 96 -10.31 -5.78 -0.54
N ASN A 97 -10.03 -6.04 0.72
CA ASN A 97 -9.36 -7.28 1.13
C ASN A 97 -10.08 -8.51 0.60
N ASN A 98 -11.40 -8.54 0.73
CA ASN A 98 -12.14 -9.70 0.30
C ASN A 98 -12.14 -9.87 -1.22
N ALA A 99 -11.88 -8.81 -1.97
CA ALA A 99 -11.78 -8.95 -3.43
C ALA A 99 -10.55 -9.76 -3.82
N VAL A 100 -9.49 -9.69 -3.02
CA VAL A 100 -8.31 -10.52 -3.26
C VAL A 100 -8.68 -12.00 -3.14
N ASP A 101 -9.57 -12.34 -2.22
CA ASP A 101 -10.00 -13.71 -2.02
C ASP A 101 -11.04 -14.17 -3.05
N THR A 102 -11.94 -13.29 -3.44
CA THR A 102 -13.11 -13.68 -4.24
C THR A 102 -13.04 -13.27 -5.70
N ASN A 103 -12.19 -12.31 -6.04
CA ASN A 103 -12.06 -11.81 -7.42
C ASN A 103 -10.63 -11.35 -7.68
N PHE A 104 -9.69 -12.26 -7.47
CA PHE A 104 -8.27 -11.93 -7.61
C PHE A 104 -7.93 -11.42 -9.00
N ALA A 105 -8.50 -12.05 -10.03
CA ALA A 105 -8.26 -11.63 -11.41
C ALA A 105 -8.70 -10.19 -11.64
N GLY A 106 -9.83 -9.80 -11.08
CA GLY A 106 -10.31 -8.42 -11.21
C GLY A 106 -9.41 -7.42 -10.52
N VAL A 107 -8.87 -7.79 -9.35
CA VAL A 107 -7.90 -6.96 -8.65
C VAL A 107 -6.65 -6.76 -9.51
N CYS A 108 -6.14 -7.84 -10.08
CA CYS A 108 -4.95 -7.76 -10.93
C CYS A 108 -5.18 -6.90 -12.16
N GLU A 109 -6.36 -7.05 -12.80
CA GLU A 109 -6.70 -6.25 -13.97
C GLU A 109 -6.77 -4.76 -13.62
N ASP A 110 -7.35 -4.46 -12.47
CA ASP A 110 -7.48 -3.09 -12.01
C ASP A 110 -6.10 -2.46 -11.82
N ILE A 111 -5.19 -3.21 -11.22
CA ILE A 111 -3.82 -2.74 -11.01
C ILE A 111 -3.13 -2.50 -12.36
N LEU A 112 -3.24 -3.47 -13.27
CA LEU A 112 -2.63 -3.33 -14.59
C LEU A 112 -3.18 -2.13 -15.34
N HIS A 113 -4.48 -1.90 -15.23
CA HIS A 113 -5.13 -0.76 -15.87
C HIS A 113 -4.59 0.57 -15.34
N ASN A 114 -4.26 0.61 -14.05
CA ASN A 114 -3.74 1.81 -13.42
C ASN A 114 -2.24 2.03 -13.68
N ILE A 115 -1.53 0.98 -14.00
CA ILE A 115 -0.11 1.11 -14.38
C ILE A 115 -0.01 1.76 -15.75
N GLY A 116 -0.98 1.53 -16.57
CA GLY A 116 -1.07 2.15 -17.85
C GLY A 116 -0.57 1.29 -18.94
#